data_30c77422fb138fcda53ed0047c8a1675
#
_entry.id   30c77422fb138fcda53ed0047c8a1675
#
_cell.length_a   1.000
_cell.length_b   1.000
_cell.length_c   1.000
_cell.angle_alpha   90.00
_cell.angle_beta   90.00
_cell.angle_gamma   90.00
#
_symmetry.space_group_name_H-M   'P 1'
#
loop_
_entity.id
_entity.type
_entity.pdbx_description
1 polymer ?
#
loop_
_entity_poly.entity_id
_entity_poly.type
_entity_poly.pdbx_seq_one_letter_code
_entity_poly.pdbx_strand_id
1 'polypeptide(L)'
;MWTARRILKDLADGDHRRKILTAFWRFGDEQMKAVAIVQLARAMHFRDETIRKMAPEKKAELLAGRVGSPEFEQTFENALMLYHTHEQSEMLGAFLDQWGVPHKNGSIEVDDYTPPAVDAVREAVRKLDAYDRRDVAIYLAAAGLLMTGAWRDATWPVVDELAPALRPA
;
A
#
# COMPACT_ATOMS: atom_id res chain seq x y z
N MET A 1 -1.19 3.11 15.57
CA MET A 1 -0.07 2.83 14.65
C MET A 1 -0.60 2.02 13.47
N TRP A 2 -0.34 2.46 12.23
CA TRP A 2 -0.69 1.75 11.02
C TRP A 2 0.34 0.66 10.70
N THR A 3 -0.12 -0.52 10.31
CA THR A 3 0.67 -1.63 9.77
C THR A 3 0.09 -1.99 8.41
N ALA A 4 0.82 -2.72 7.58
CA ALA A 4 0.30 -3.11 6.26
C ALA A 4 -1.01 -3.90 6.38
N ARG A 5 -1.11 -4.79 7.35
CA ARG A 5 -2.34 -5.54 7.65
C ARG A 5 -3.50 -4.62 8.04
N ARG A 6 -3.25 -3.61 8.89
CA ARG A 6 -4.30 -2.63 9.26
C ARG A 6 -4.74 -1.80 8.08
N ILE A 7 -3.83 -1.36 7.23
CA ILE A 7 -4.15 -0.63 6.00
C ILE A 7 -5.09 -1.48 5.13
N LEU A 8 -4.72 -2.74 4.89
CA LEU A 8 -5.54 -3.65 4.08
C LEU A 8 -6.87 -4.04 4.73
N LYS A 9 -6.93 -4.09 6.06
CA LYS A 9 -8.15 -4.46 6.79
C LYS A 9 -9.09 -3.28 6.98
N ASP A 10 -8.56 -2.12 7.40
CA ASP A 10 -9.35 -1.01 7.93
C ASP A 10 -9.61 0.08 6.88
N LEU A 11 -8.72 0.24 5.88
CA LEU A 11 -8.84 1.25 4.83
C LEU A 11 -9.26 0.66 3.48
N ALA A 12 -8.71 -0.48 3.07
CA ALA A 12 -9.02 -1.09 1.79
C ALA A 12 -10.33 -1.90 1.86
N ASP A 13 -11.24 -1.65 0.93
CA ASP A 13 -12.38 -2.55 0.69
C ASP A 13 -11.95 -3.80 -0.13
N GLY A 14 -12.91 -4.64 -0.50
CA GLY A 14 -12.64 -5.88 -1.23
C GLY A 14 -11.95 -5.65 -2.58
N ASP A 15 -12.35 -4.60 -3.31
CA ASP A 15 -11.77 -4.26 -4.60
C ASP A 15 -10.35 -3.71 -4.48
N HIS A 16 -10.13 -2.80 -3.54
CA HIS A 16 -8.78 -2.25 -3.27
C HIS A 16 -7.82 -3.35 -2.81
N ARG A 17 -8.24 -4.22 -1.88
CA ARG A 17 -7.42 -5.36 -1.46
C ARG A 17 -7.02 -6.25 -2.62
N ARG A 18 -7.97 -6.59 -3.49
CA ARG A 18 -7.69 -7.42 -4.67
C ARG A 18 -6.69 -6.75 -5.60
N LYS A 19 -6.86 -5.47 -5.92
CA LYS A 19 -5.92 -4.72 -6.77
C LYS A 19 -4.51 -4.69 -6.16
N ILE A 20 -4.39 -4.33 -4.89
CA ILE A 20 -3.11 -4.25 -4.19
C ILE A 20 -2.40 -5.61 -4.18
N LEU A 21 -3.11 -6.67 -3.82
CA LEU A 21 -2.52 -8.01 -3.73
C LEU A 21 -2.24 -8.63 -5.09
N THR A 22 -3.02 -8.29 -6.12
CA THR A 22 -2.71 -8.69 -7.51
C THR A 22 -1.46 -7.99 -8.02
N ALA A 23 -1.24 -6.72 -7.68
CA ALA A 23 -0.03 -5.99 -8.04
C ALA A 23 1.24 -6.66 -7.47
N PHE A 24 1.19 -7.21 -6.25
CA PHE A 24 2.28 -8.00 -5.69
C PHE A 24 2.66 -9.18 -6.60
N TRP A 25 1.69 -9.96 -7.08
CA TRP A 25 1.94 -11.12 -7.91
C TRP A 25 2.37 -10.77 -9.35
N ARG A 26 1.96 -9.60 -9.84
CA ARG A 26 2.35 -9.13 -11.18
C ARG A 26 3.73 -8.48 -11.21
N PHE A 27 4.06 -7.68 -10.22
CA PHE A 27 5.23 -6.80 -10.23
C PHE A 27 6.32 -7.20 -9.23
N GLY A 28 6.03 -8.04 -8.25
CA GLY A 28 7.03 -8.54 -7.31
C GLY A 28 8.13 -9.35 -8.01
N ASP A 29 9.34 -9.29 -7.46
CA ASP A 29 10.43 -10.13 -7.94
C ASP A 29 10.24 -11.61 -7.55
N GLU A 30 11.06 -12.48 -8.10
CA GLU A 30 10.95 -13.92 -7.87
C GLU A 30 11.22 -14.31 -6.42
N GLN A 31 12.07 -13.58 -5.71
CA GLN A 31 12.37 -13.84 -4.31
C GLN A 31 11.18 -13.48 -3.41
N MET A 32 10.57 -12.32 -3.61
CA MET A 32 9.35 -11.90 -2.91
C MET A 32 8.22 -12.92 -3.09
N LYS A 33 7.99 -13.33 -4.33
CA LYS A 33 6.96 -14.32 -4.68
C LYS A 33 7.25 -15.68 -4.07
N ALA A 34 8.50 -16.15 -4.10
CA ALA A 34 8.89 -17.43 -3.52
C ALA A 34 8.61 -17.50 -2.02
N VAL A 35 8.95 -16.43 -1.27
CA VAL A 35 8.65 -16.34 0.16
C VAL A 35 7.14 -16.43 0.43
N ALA A 36 6.35 -15.65 -0.31
CA ALA A 36 4.90 -15.64 -0.17
C ALA A 36 4.28 -17.01 -0.51
N ILE A 37 4.78 -17.69 -1.54
CA ILE A 37 4.32 -19.04 -1.93
C ILE A 37 4.57 -20.04 -0.80
N VAL A 38 5.76 -20.05 -0.21
CA VAL A 38 6.09 -20.95 0.90
C VAL A 38 5.22 -20.68 2.11
N GLN A 39 4.99 -19.41 2.45
CA GLN A 39 4.12 -19.02 3.56
C GLN A 39 2.67 -19.46 3.32
N LEU A 40 2.11 -19.22 2.13
CA LEU A 40 0.75 -19.64 1.77
C LEU A 40 0.61 -21.15 1.75
N ALA A 41 1.54 -21.87 1.15
CA ALA A 41 1.54 -23.33 1.09
C ALA A 41 1.52 -23.92 2.50
N ARG A 42 2.36 -23.41 3.40
CA ARG A 42 2.39 -23.82 4.81
C ARG A 42 1.06 -23.54 5.52
N ALA A 43 0.54 -22.31 5.38
CA ALA A 43 -0.68 -21.88 6.04
C ALA A 43 -1.93 -22.64 5.56
N MET A 44 -1.93 -23.12 4.31
CA MET A 44 -3.07 -23.81 3.67
C MET A 44 -2.89 -25.32 3.54
N HIS A 45 -1.76 -25.86 3.99
CA HIS A 45 -1.38 -27.27 3.81
C HIS A 45 -1.38 -27.69 2.32
N PHE A 46 -0.96 -26.78 1.45
CA PHE A 46 -0.77 -27.03 0.01
C PHE A 46 0.70 -27.29 -0.30
N ARG A 47 0.96 -27.89 -1.46
CA ARG A 47 2.31 -27.93 -2.04
C ARG A 47 2.62 -26.58 -2.68
N ASP A 48 3.88 -26.14 -2.61
CA ASP A 48 4.36 -24.90 -3.23
C ASP A 48 3.97 -24.81 -4.71
N GLU A 49 4.14 -25.93 -5.44
CA GLU A 49 3.82 -26.06 -6.84
C GLU A 49 2.34 -25.78 -7.16
N THR A 50 1.45 -26.14 -6.24
CA THR A 50 0.01 -25.87 -6.37
C THR A 50 -0.27 -24.37 -6.35
N ILE A 51 0.35 -23.64 -5.42
CA ILE A 51 0.23 -22.18 -5.33
C ILE A 51 0.88 -21.51 -6.55
N ARG A 52 2.09 -21.98 -6.92
CA ARG A 52 2.88 -21.40 -8.01
C ARG A 52 2.13 -21.39 -9.33
N LYS A 53 1.36 -22.42 -9.63
CA LYS A 53 0.58 -22.56 -10.87
C LYS A 53 -0.70 -21.75 -10.94
N MET A 54 -1.15 -21.18 -9.81
CA MET A 54 -2.36 -20.38 -9.79
C MET A 54 -2.17 -19.04 -10.52
N ALA A 55 -3.26 -18.51 -11.09
CA ALA A 55 -3.27 -17.17 -11.66
C ALA A 55 -3.03 -16.11 -10.56
N PRO A 56 -2.44 -14.93 -10.89
CA PRO A 56 -2.21 -13.85 -9.93
C PRO A 56 -3.45 -13.47 -9.12
N GLU A 57 -4.60 -13.40 -9.75
CA GLU A 57 -5.89 -13.06 -9.11
C GLU A 57 -6.28 -14.10 -8.04
N LYS A 58 -6.07 -15.37 -8.33
CA LYS A 58 -6.36 -16.46 -7.38
C LYS A 58 -5.40 -16.45 -6.19
N LYS A 59 -4.13 -16.23 -6.44
CA LYS A 59 -3.13 -16.04 -5.38
C LYS A 59 -3.42 -14.81 -4.52
N ALA A 60 -3.91 -13.73 -5.12
CA ALA A 60 -4.35 -12.54 -4.39
C ALA A 60 -5.54 -12.83 -3.45
N GLU A 61 -6.51 -13.63 -3.87
CA GLU A 61 -7.61 -14.08 -3.00
C GLU A 61 -7.11 -14.87 -1.79
N LEU A 62 -6.12 -15.74 -1.98
CA LEU A 62 -5.53 -16.51 -0.88
C LEU A 62 -4.83 -15.57 0.12
N LEU A 63 -4.06 -14.58 -0.35
CA LEU A 63 -3.44 -13.57 0.51
C LEU A 63 -4.49 -12.71 1.22
N ALA A 64 -5.57 -12.32 0.55
CA ALA A 64 -6.66 -11.55 1.15
C ALA A 64 -7.27 -12.27 2.35
N GLY A 65 -7.39 -13.59 2.31
CA GLY A 65 -7.82 -14.42 3.43
C GLY A 65 -6.83 -14.45 4.61
N ARG A 66 -5.62 -13.92 4.45
CA ARG A 66 -4.54 -13.91 5.45
C ARG A 66 -4.22 -12.54 6.03
N VAL A 67 -5.02 -11.52 5.74
CA VAL A 67 -4.80 -10.14 6.22
C VAL A 67 -4.72 -10.04 7.75
N GLY A 68 -5.33 -10.97 8.49
CA GLY A 68 -5.20 -11.07 9.95
C GLY A 68 -3.88 -11.68 10.45
N SER A 69 -3.09 -12.35 9.61
CA SER A 69 -1.94 -13.15 10.00
C SER A 69 -0.63 -12.35 10.00
N PRO A 70 0.06 -12.23 11.15
CA PRO A 70 1.29 -11.42 11.26
C PRO A 70 2.43 -11.88 10.34
N GLU A 71 2.49 -13.15 10.02
CA GLU A 71 3.54 -13.74 9.20
C GLU A 71 3.59 -13.18 7.77
N PHE A 72 2.49 -12.57 7.29
CA PHE A 72 2.41 -11.97 5.95
C PHE A 72 2.69 -10.46 5.94
N GLU A 73 3.06 -9.83 7.07
CA GLU A 73 3.24 -8.37 7.15
C GLU A 73 4.18 -7.85 6.06
N GLN A 74 5.36 -8.45 5.90
CA GLN A 74 6.31 -8.04 4.88
C GLN A 74 5.78 -8.21 3.44
N THR A 75 5.03 -9.28 3.19
CA THR A 75 4.36 -9.49 1.89
C THR A 75 3.36 -8.37 1.61
N PHE A 76 2.61 -7.94 2.61
CA PHE A 76 1.65 -6.84 2.47
C PHE A 76 2.32 -5.47 2.33
N GLU A 77 3.44 -5.22 3.00
CA GLU A 77 4.26 -4.02 2.78
C GLU A 77 4.76 -3.95 1.33
N ASN A 78 5.30 -5.06 0.83
CA ASN A 78 5.74 -5.17 -0.57
C ASN A 78 4.57 -4.97 -1.55
N ALA A 79 3.39 -5.51 -1.24
CA ALA A 79 2.19 -5.33 -2.07
C ALA A 79 1.77 -3.86 -2.15
N LEU A 80 1.75 -3.15 -1.02
CA LEU A 80 1.45 -1.72 -0.98
C LEU A 80 2.46 -0.90 -1.78
N MET A 81 3.75 -1.18 -1.62
CA MET A 81 4.81 -0.52 -2.38
C MET A 81 4.63 -0.71 -3.88
N LEU A 82 4.49 -1.95 -4.33
CA LEU A 82 4.36 -2.30 -5.75
C LEU A 82 3.09 -1.73 -6.38
N TYR A 83 1.97 -1.78 -5.67
CA TYR A 83 0.72 -1.19 -6.13
C TYR A 83 0.86 0.32 -6.38
N HIS A 84 1.40 1.05 -5.43
CA HIS A 84 1.54 2.49 -5.56
C HIS A 84 2.53 2.88 -6.66
N THR A 85 3.68 2.21 -6.73
CA THR A 85 4.71 2.55 -7.72
C THR A 85 4.32 2.18 -9.15
N HIS A 86 3.55 1.12 -9.35
CA HIS A 86 3.18 0.65 -10.69
C HIS A 86 1.79 1.08 -11.15
N GLU A 87 0.82 1.18 -10.26
CA GLU A 87 -0.57 1.46 -10.63
C GLU A 87 -1.09 2.82 -10.17
N GLN A 88 -0.42 3.48 -9.22
CA GLN A 88 -0.83 4.78 -8.66
C GLN A 88 0.24 5.88 -8.85
N SER A 89 1.16 5.70 -9.77
CA SER A 89 2.28 6.63 -9.98
C SER A 89 1.85 8.06 -10.31
N GLU A 90 0.73 8.23 -11.02
CA GLU A 90 0.15 9.54 -11.32
C GLU A 90 -0.31 10.25 -10.04
N MET A 91 -1.04 9.56 -9.17
CA MET A 91 -1.48 10.10 -7.89
C MET A 91 -0.29 10.44 -6.99
N LEU A 92 0.71 9.56 -6.91
CA LEU A 92 1.94 9.82 -6.16
C LEU A 92 2.62 11.09 -6.66
N GLY A 93 2.79 11.23 -7.97
CA GLY A 93 3.38 12.41 -8.60
C GLY A 93 2.63 13.68 -8.25
N ALA A 94 1.29 13.65 -8.33
CA ALA A 94 0.45 14.79 -8.00
C ALA A 94 0.62 15.25 -6.54
N PHE A 95 0.71 14.32 -5.58
CA PHE A 95 0.97 14.65 -4.17
C PHE A 95 2.39 15.20 -3.98
N LEU A 96 3.40 14.56 -4.57
CA LEU A 96 4.80 15.03 -4.47
C LEU A 96 4.97 16.43 -5.06
N ASP A 97 4.29 16.74 -6.16
CA ASP A 97 4.27 18.09 -6.74
C ASP A 97 3.66 19.12 -5.78
N GLN A 98 2.56 18.79 -5.09
CA GLN A 98 1.96 19.67 -4.10
C GLN A 98 2.91 19.98 -2.94
N TRP A 99 3.79 19.04 -2.60
CA TRP A 99 4.75 19.20 -1.51
C TRP A 99 6.12 19.74 -1.97
N GLY A 100 6.32 19.97 -3.26
CA GLY A 100 7.60 20.42 -3.82
C GLY A 100 8.71 19.38 -3.67
N VAL A 101 8.37 18.10 -3.59
CA VAL A 101 9.33 16.98 -3.49
C VAL A 101 9.72 16.54 -4.89
N PRO A 102 11.02 16.61 -5.27
CA PRO A 102 11.47 16.16 -6.58
C PRO A 102 11.21 14.68 -6.80
N HIS A 103 10.63 14.34 -7.95
CA HIS A 103 10.33 12.96 -8.29
C HIS A 103 10.38 12.71 -9.80
N LYS A 104 10.42 11.44 -10.18
CA LYS A 104 10.23 10.98 -11.55
C LYS A 104 9.09 9.94 -11.54
N ASN A 105 7.97 10.29 -12.17
CA ASN A 105 6.78 9.43 -12.24
C ASN A 105 6.32 8.91 -10.85
N GLY A 106 6.29 9.78 -9.86
CA GLY A 106 5.89 9.41 -8.50
C GLY A 106 6.96 8.72 -7.65
N SER A 107 8.16 8.53 -8.18
CA SER A 107 9.30 7.95 -7.45
C SER A 107 10.29 9.04 -7.05
N ILE A 108 10.63 9.09 -5.77
CA ILE A 108 11.64 10.01 -5.24
C ILE A 108 13.01 9.43 -5.53
N GLU A 109 13.80 10.15 -6.34
CA GLU A 109 15.14 9.70 -6.78
C GLU A 109 16.29 10.46 -6.10
N VAL A 110 15.98 11.38 -5.19
CA VAL A 110 16.96 12.20 -4.49
C VAL A 110 16.85 12.00 -2.98
N ASP A 111 17.98 12.02 -2.30
CA ASP A 111 18.01 11.88 -0.84
C ASP A 111 17.85 13.24 -0.13
N ASP A 112 18.18 14.34 -0.81
CA ASP A 112 18.10 15.70 -0.27
C ASP A 112 16.75 16.36 -0.61
N TYR A 113 15.76 16.10 0.21
CA TYR A 113 14.45 16.74 0.14
C TYR A 113 13.85 16.90 1.55
N THR A 114 12.90 17.82 1.69
CA THR A 114 12.16 18.02 2.94
C THR A 114 10.84 17.28 2.88
N PRO A 115 10.57 16.30 3.78
CA PRO A 115 9.25 15.68 3.90
C PRO A 115 8.17 16.74 4.18
N PRO A 116 6.91 16.54 3.73
CA PRO A 116 5.84 17.49 3.98
C PRO A 116 5.53 17.62 5.48
N ALA A 117 5.06 18.79 5.90
CA ALA A 117 4.44 18.97 7.21
C ALA A 117 2.98 18.47 7.17
N VAL A 118 2.41 18.16 8.33
CA VAL A 118 1.03 17.65 8.44
C VAL A 118 -0.02 18.58 7.79
N ASP A 119 0.13 19.90 7.92
CA ASP A 119 -0.80 20.86 7.32
C ASP A 119 -0.66 20.91 5.79
N ALA A 120 0.54 20.70 5.25
CA ALA A 120 0.76 20.55 3.82
C ALA A 120 0.10 19.28 3.28
N VAL A 121 0.10 18.19 4.05
CA VAL A 121 -0.62 16.95 3.69
C VAL A 121 -2.13 17.20 3.67
N ARG A 122 -2.70 17.85 4.69
CA ARG A 122 -4.13 18.22 4.70
C ARG A 122 -4.54 19.08 3.52
N GLU A 123 -3.71 20.07 3.19
CA GLU A 123 -3.97 20.98 2.05
C GLU A 123 -3.92 20.22 0.73
N ALA A 124 -2.95 19.34 0.52
CA ALA A 124 -2.86 18.51 -0.68
C ALA A 124 -4.11 17.61 -0.84
N VAL A 125 -4.58 16.98 0.25
CA VAL A 125 -5.81 16.18 0.24
C VAL A 125 -7.03 16.99 -0.17
N ARG A 126 -7.10 18.26 0.23
CA ARG A 126 -8.19 19.17 -0.17
C ARG A 126 -8.09 19.57 -1.64
N LYS A 127 -6.90 19.85 -2.14
CA LYS A 127 -6.66 20.28 -3.53
C LYS A 127 -6.80 19.14 -4.54
N LEU A 128 -6.43 17.93 -4.15
CA LEU A 128 -6.45 16.75 -5.01
C LEU A 128 -7.75 15.94 -4.79
N ASP A 129 -8.88 16.61 -4.81
CA ASP A 129 -10.21 16.05 -4.54
C ASP A 129 -10.76 15.17 -5.68
N ALA A 130 -10.11 15.18 -6.84
CA ALA A 130 -10.43 14.30 -7.96
C ALA A 130 -10.06 12.84 -7.73
N TYR A 131 -9.12 12.57 -6.81
CA TYR A 131 -8.75 11.20 -6.46
C TYR A 131 -9.71 10.60 -5.43
N ASP A 132 -9.93 9.30 -5.54
CA ASP A 132 -10.75 8.58 -4.57
C ASP A 132 -10.17 8.70 -3.15
N ARG A 133 -11.00 9.04 -2.17
CA ARG A 133 -10.56 9.28 -0.80
C ARG A 133 -9.96 8.04 -0.14
N ARG A 134 -10.41 6.86 -0.54
CA ARG A 134 -9.87 5.60 -0.03
C ARG A 134 -8.48 5.33 -0.59
N ASP A 135 -8.27 5.54 -1.88
CA ASP A 135 -6.93 5.46 -2.49
C ASP A 135 -5.96 6.44 -1.84
N VAL A 136 -6.40 7.67 -1.58
CA VAL A 136 -5.60 8.69 -0.88
C VAL A 136 -5.24 8.24 0.55
N ALA A 137 -6.20 7.74 1.32
CA ALA A 137 -5.95 7.28 2.69
C ALA A 137 -4.99 6.08 2.72
N ILE A 138 -5.16 5.12 1.80
CA ILE A 138 -4.26 3.96 1.66
C ILE A 138 -2.84 4.44 1.32
N TYR A 139 -2.70 5.37 0.36
CA TYR A 139 -1.41 5.94 -0.02
C TYR A 139 -0.71 6.64 1.16
N LEU A 140 -1.39 7.54 1.85
CA LEU A 140 -0.82 8.27 2.98
C LEU A 140 -0.41 7.33 4.13
N ALA A 141 -1.22 6.30 4.40
CA ALA A 141 -0.89 5.30 5.41
C ALA A 141 0.34 4.48 5.01
N ALA A 142 0.44 4.08 3.74
CA ALA A 142 1.59 3.36 3.20
C ALA A 142 2.86 4.21 3.18
N ALA A 143 2.77 5.50 2.81
CA ALA A 143 3.90 6.42 2.84
C ALA A 143 4.48 6.57 4.25
N GLY A 144 3.64 6.73 5.27
CA GLY A 144 4.07 6.78 6.66
C GLY A 144 4.62 5.46 7.20
N LEU A 145 4.25 4.32 6.61
CA LEU A 145 4.76 3.01 6.97
C LEU A 145 6.12 2.70 6.32
N LEU A 146 6.25 3.00 5.03
CA LEU A 146 7.35 2.53 4.18
C LEU A 146 8.51 3.52 4.09
N MET A 147 8.29 4.80 4.44
CA MET A 147 9.30 5.85 4.38
C MET A 147 9.84 6.20 5.77
N THR A 148 10.57 7.30 5.89
CA THR A 148 11.17 7.73 7.17
C THR A 148 10.13 8.15 8.20
N GLY A 149 10.54 8.27 9.48
CA GLY A 149 9.66 8.69 10.56
C GLY A 149 8.99 10.04 10.34
N ALA A 150 9.66 10.99 9.65
CA ALA A 150 9.08 12.30 9.32
C ALA A 150 7.83 12.17 8.41
N TRP A 151 7.82 11.21 7.49
CA TRP A 151 6.63 10.91 6.69
C TRP A 151 5.48 10.38 7.54
N ARG A 152 5.79 9.50 8.50
CA ARG A 152 4.81 8.97 9.44
C ARG A 152 4.15 10.10 10.24
N ASP A 153 4.96 10.99 10.80
CA ASP A 153 4.49 12.10 11.61
C ASP A 153 3.62 13.08 10.81
N ALA A 154 3.88 13.20 9.51
CA ALA A 154 3.10 14.06 8.62
C ALA A 154 1.80 13.42 8.11
N THR A 155 1.83 12.13 7.76
CA THR A 155 0.73 11.48 7.02
C THR A 155 -0.28 10.79 7.92
N TRP A 156 0.15 10.07 8.97
CA TRP A 156 -0.76 9.28 9.79
C TRP A 156 -1.82 10.09 10.54
N PRO A 157 -1.57 11.31 11.05
CA PRO A 157 -2.64 12.13 11.61
C PRO A 157 -3.76 12.41 10.61
N VAL A 158 -3.41 12.65 9.34
CA VAL A 158 -4.40 12.88 8.28
C VAL A 158 -5.16 11.60 7.92
N VAL A 159 -4.49 10.45 7.93
CA VAL A 159 -5.16 9.15 7.76
C VAL A 159 -6.18 8.91 8.88
N ASP A 160 -5.82 9.22 10.12
CA ASP A 160 -6.72 9.05 11.27
C ASP A 160 -7.95 9.97 11.18
N GLU A 161 -7.83 11.13 10.51
CA GLU A 161 -8.95 12.03 10.20
C GLU A 161 -9.85 11.47 9.08
N LEU A 162 -9.27 10.79 8.08
CA LEU A 162 -10.00 10.24 6.93
C LEU A 162 -10.67 8.89 7.23
N ALA A 163 -10.01 8.04 8.01
CA ALA A 163 -10.42 6.65 8.24
C ALA A 163 -11.86 6.46 8.75
N PRO A 164 -12.41 7.30 9.66
CA PRO A 164 -13.79 7.13 10.14
C PRO A 164 -14.84 7.19 9.03
N ALA A 165 -14.63 8.03 8.01
CA ALA A 165 -15.56 8.19 6.89
C ALA A 165 -15.46 7.03 5.86
N LEU A 166 -14.41 6.20 5.94
CA LEU A 166 -14.16 5.09 5.02
C LEU A 166 -14.68 3.75 5.52
N ARG A 167 -15.04 3.66 6.79
CA ARG A 167 -15.60 2.42 7.36
C ARG A 167 -16.98 2.16 6.76
N PRO A 168 -17.28 0.93 6.35
CA PRO A 168 -18.65 0.58 5.99
C PRO A 168 -19.55 0.81 7.20
N ALA A 169 -20.74 1.35 6.94
CA ALA A 169 -21.77 1.55 7.94
C ALA A 169 -22.23 0.19 8.51
#